data_c6ff37577fbe85dd3632d9f7708f96d3
#
_entry.id   c6ff37577fbe85dd3632d9f7708f96d3
#
_cell.length_a   1.000
_cell.length_b   1.000
_cell.length_c   1.000
_cell.angle_alpha   90.00
_cell.angle_beta   90.00
_cell.angle_gamma   90.00
#
_symmetry.space_group_name_H-M   'P 1'
#
loop_
_entity.id
_entity.type
_entity.pdbx_description
1 polymer ?
#
loop_
_entity_poly.entity_id
_entity_poly.type
_entity_poly.pdbx_seq_one_letter_code
_entity_poly.pdbx_strand_id
1 'polypeptide(L)'
;MGKKLLSLLIILVLFLNSWNWPNHQSLVEKVYYNLDFKTQQELNVTLLKEGAIIPDKVFHDNVRHSYPRSYPQAKIWLDKASDSYNKKDYENASLYFGIASHYITDTFAAPHNVQKEPPKLHLKFESIKYKPKAKCSQIKIQDLNLSLYKATEGKKEDWLEWVNTRNDEIPKKEMDQSLELLYPLAIQTFNSSCNSLKTEITKIPFKIYNKESLIFLIIIIFILFISMIFRKNKIKLKL
;
A
#
# COMPACT_ATOMS: atom_id res chain seq x y z
N MET A 1 -35.78 -19.10 8.97
CA MET A 1 -35.00 -17.90 8.57
C MET A 1 -33.72 -17.71 9.36
N GLY A 2 -33.66 -18.03 10.64
CA GLY A 2 -32.46 -17.75 11.50
C GLY A 2 -31.16 -18.46 11.12
N LYS A 3 -31.19 -19.72 10.66
CA LYS A 3 -29.95 -20.46 10.31
C LYS A 3 -29.21 -19.92 9.09
N LYS A 4 -29.94 -19.45 8.05
CA LYS A 4 -29.33 -18.83 6.85
C LYS A 4 -28.71 -17.44 7.16
N LEU A 5 -29.34 -16.68 8.06
CA LEU A 5 -28.82 -15.37 8.50
C LEU A 5 -27.55 -15.55 9.34
N LEU A 6 -27.54 -16.56 10.21
CA LEU A 6 -26.36 -16.90 11.02
C LEU A 6 -25.17 -17.37 10.16
N SER A 7 -25.42 -18.19 9.12
CA SER A 7 -24.39 -18.60 8.15
C SER A 7 -23.84 -17.40 7.38
N LEU A 8 -24.70 -16.46 6.97
CA LEU A 8 -24.25 -15.24 6.27
C LEU A 8 -23.42 -14.34 7.18
N LEU A 9 -23.78 -14.24 8.46
CA LEU A 9 -23.04 -13.49 9.46
C LEU A 9 -21.66 -14.12 9.77
N ILE A 10 -21.60 -15.45 9.82
CA ILE A 10 -20.33 -16.18 10.02
C ILE A 10 -19.42 -16.02 8.80
N ILE A 11 -19.96 -16.07 7.57
CA ILE A 11 -19.21 -15.82 6.34
C ILE A 11 -18.71 -14.37 6.32
N LEU A 12 -19.54 -13.39 6.71
CA LEU A 12 -19.15 -11.97 6.76
C LEU A 12 -18.02 -11.73 7.79
N VAL A 13 -18.04 -12.45 8.92
CA VAL A 13 -16.99 -12.37 9.96
C VAL A 13 -15.69 -13.03 9.51
N LEU A 14 -15.75 -14.07 8.68
CA LEU A 14 -14.55 -14.72 8.13
C LEU A 14 -13.81 -13.88 7.09
N PHE A 15 -14.50 -12.93 6.44
CA PHE A 15 -13.86 -11.95 5.52
C PHE A 15 -13.23 -10.75 6.24
N LEU A 16 -13.34 -10.64 7.57
CA LEU A 16 -12.75 -9.55 8.36
C LEU A 16 -11.37 -9.89 8.96
N ASN A 17 -10.81 -11.06 8.64
CA ASN A 17 -9.59 -11.59 9.24
C ASN A 17 -8.42 -11.63 8.26
N SER A 18 -8.12 -10.52 7.64
CA SER A 18 -6.87 -10.37 6.90
C SER A 18 -6.18 -9.10 7.36
N TRP A 19 -4.86 -9.13 7.45
CA TRP A 19 -4.05 -7.95 7.75
C TRP A 19 -4.65 -6.76 7.02
N ASN A 20 -4.58 -5.63 7.68
CA ASN A 20 -5.24 -4.44 7.18
C ASN A 20 -4.69 -4.14 5.77
N TRP A 21 -5.26 -4.77 4.74
CA TRP A 21 -4.92 -4.56 3.33
C TRP A 21 -4.57 -3.10 3.00
N PRO A 22 -5.22 -2.09 3.66
CA PRO A 22 -4.85 -0.70 3.53
C PRO A 22 -3.38 -0.39 3.86
N ASN A 23 -2.73 -1.09 4.80
CA ASN A 23 -1.34 -0.79 5.14
C ASN A 23 -0.39 -1.24 4.02
N HIS A 24 -0.51 -2.48 3.51
CA HIS A 24 0.26 -2.94 2.35
C HIS A 24 0.07 -2.04 1.13
N GLN A 25 -1.21 -1.70 0.84
CA GLN A 25 -1.55 -0.81 -0.26
C GLN A 25 -0.94 0.59 -0.08
N SER A 26 -0.97 1.12 1.14
CA SER A 26 -0.39 2.42 1.48
C SER A 26 1.14 2.45 1.34
N LEU A 27 1.82 1.36 1.74
CA LEU A 27 3.27 1.25 1.63
C LEU A 27 3.71 1.24 0.17
N VAL A 28 3.13 0.37 -0.66
CA VAL A 28 3.49 0.30 -2.07
C VAL A 28 3.08 1.55 -2.86
N GLU A 29 1.94 2.16 -2.52
CA GLU A 29 1.51 3.45 -3.08
C GLU A 29 2.52 4.56 -2.76
N LYS A 30 3.05 4.57 -1.52
CA LYS A 30 4.08 5.52 -1.13
C LYS A 30 5.38 5.29 -1.88
N VAL A 31 5.77 4.03 -2.14
CA VAL A 31 6.90 3.72 -3.03
C VAL A 31 6.68 4.34 -4.39
N TYR A 32 5.55 4.05 -5.04
CA TYR A 32 5.20 4.57 -6.37
C TYR A 32 5.34 6.09 -6.47
N TYR A 33 4.74 6.85 -5.56
CA TYR A 33 4.81 8.31 -5.60
C TYR A 33 6.18 8.91 -5.27
N ASN A 34 7.15 8.09 -4.85
CA ASN A 34 8.52 8.54 -4.60
C ASN A 34 9.51 8.08 -5.70
N LEU A 35 9.08 7.29 -6.68
CA LEU A 35 9.87 7.01 -7.89
C LEU A 35 9.87 8.22 -8.82
N ASP A 36 10.81 8.26 -9.77
CA ASP A 36 10.86 9.32 -10.78
C ASP A 36 9.59 9.34 -11.65
N PHE A 37 9.37 10.49 -12.29
CA PHE A 37 8.15 10.73 -13.05
C PHE A 37 7.95 9.77 -14.22
N LYS A 38 9.02 9.40 -14.93
CA LYS A 38 8.95 8.45 -16.03
C LYS A 38 8.43 7.10 -15.54
N THR A 39 9.02 6.57 -14.49
CA THR A 39 8.62 5.30 -13.88
C THR A 39 7.16 5.36 -13.39
N GLN A 40 6.72 6.49 -12.81
CA GLN A 40 5.31 6.67 -12.44
C GLN A 40 4.35 6.65 -13.63
N GLN A 41 4.76 7.14 -14.81
CA GLN A 41 3.93 7.06 -16.03
C GLN A 41 3.86 5.64 -16.63
N GLU A 42 4.89 4.85 -16.43
CA GLU A 42 4.98 3.47 -16.93
C GLU A 42 4.23 2.48 -16.01
N LEU A 43 4.27 2.67 -14.70
CA LEU A 43 3.65 1.76 -13.74
C LEU A 43 2.17 2.09 -13.49
N ASN A 44 1.41 1.06 -13.16
CA ASN A 44 0.00 1.18 -12.76
C ASN A 44 -0.13 1.05 -11.23
N VAL A 45 -0.40 2.18 -10.54
CA VAL A 45 -0.52 2.22 -9.07
C VAL A 45 -1.67 1.35 -8.55
N THR A 46 -2.74 1.18 -9.32
CA THR A 46 -3.87 0.32 -8.93
C THR A 46 -3.42 -1.13 -8.90
N LEU A 47 -2.71 -1.60 -9.92
CA LEU A 47 -2.18 -2.97 -9.96
C LEU A 47 -1.08 -3.21 -8.91
N LEU A 48 -0.25 -2.21 -8.61
CA LEU A 48 0.68 -2.28 -7.47
C LEU A 48 -0.06 -2.54 -6.16
N LYS A 49 -1.14 -1.80 -5.90
CA LYS A 49 -1.97 -1.94 -4.69
C LYS A 49 -2.74 -3.26 -4.66
N GLU A 50 -3.25 -3.70 -5.80
CA GLU A 50 -3.90 -5.01 -5.91
C GLU A 50 -2.90 -6.14 -5.66
N GLY A 51 -1.71 -6.08 -6.25
CA GLY A 51 -0.63 -7.03 -6.01
C GLY A 51 -0.26 -7.15 -4.54
N ALA A 52 -0.20 -6.02 -3.84
CA ALA A 52 0.18 -5.97 -2.42
C ALA A 52 -0.79 -6.69 -1.47
N ILE A 53 -1.94 -7.15 -1.94
CA ILE A 53 -2.91 -7.91 -1.13
C ILE A 53 -3.20 -9.32 -1.70
N ILE A 54 -2.68 -9.65 -2.88
CA ILE A 54 -2.91 -10.95 -3.54
C ILE A 54 -2.46 -12.14 -2.68
N PRO A 55 -1.29 -12.13 -1.99
CA PRO A 55 -0.88 -13.26 -1.18
C PRO A 55 -1.94 -13.70 -0.17
N ASP A 56 -2.56 -12.77 0.52
CA ASP A 56 -3.63 -13.06 1.47
C ASP A 56 -4.96 -13.35 0.78
N LYS A 57 -5.35 -12.44 -0.14
CA LYS A 57 -6.69 -12.41 -0.70
C LYS A 57 -6.96 -13.52 -1.69
N VAL A 58 -5.95 -13.90 -2.49
CA VAL A 58 -6.09 -14.82 -3.61
C VAL A 58 -5.35 -16.12 -3.36
N PHE A 59 -4.08 -16.04 -2.91
CA PHE A 59 -3.28 -17.25 -2.67
C PHE A 59 -3.62 -17.90 -1.34
N HIS A 60 -4.28 -17.18 -0.41
CA HIS A 60 -4.56 -17.64 0.94
C HIS A 60 -3.31 -18.19 1.63
N ASP A 61 -2.18 -17.48 1.42
CA ASP A 61 -0.88 -17.91 1.88
C ASP A 61 -0.66 -17.51 3.33
N ASN A 62 -0.98 -18.42 4.23
CA ASN A 62 -0.80 -18.21 5.68
C ASN A 62 0.55 -18.72 6.21
N VAL A 63 1.50 -19.07 5.33
CA VAL A 63 2.70 -19.83 5.72
C VAL A 63 4.00 -19.12 5.35
N ARG A 64 4.01 -18.33 4.27
CA ARG A 64 5.24 -17.80 3.67
C ARG A 64 5.49 -16.31 3.97
N HIS A 65 4.85 -15.74 4.98
CA HIS A 65 4.94 -14.34 5.35
C HIS A 65 6.18 -14.00 6.20
N SER A 66 6.80 -14.99 6.84
CA SER A 66 7.98 -14.80 7.66
C SER A 66 9.25 -15.39 7.05
N TYR A 67 10.41 -14.79 7.36
CA TYR A 67 11.70 -15.37 7.02
C TYR A 67 11.91 -16.73 7.72
N PRO A 68 12.53 -17.73 7.08
CA PRO A 68 13.17 -17.66 5.77
C PRO A 68 12.23 -17.89 4.56
N ARG A 69 10.96 -18.21 4.80
CA ARG A 69 10.02 -18.60 3.73
C ARG A 69 9.54 -17.44 2.87
N SER A 70 9.56 -16.22 3.40
CA SER A 70 9.23 -14.99 2.65
C SER A 70 10.28 -14.65 1.58
N TYR A 71 11.55 -14.96 1.82
CA TYR A 71 12.63 -14.64 0.88
C TYR A 71 12.44 -15.25 -0.52
N PRO A 72 12.22 -16.57 -0.69
CA PRO A 72 12.02 -17.13 -2.04
C PRO A 72 10.78 -16.54 -2.73
N GLN A 73 9.72 -16.20 -1.98
CA GLN A 73 8.54 -15.57 -2.55
C GLN A 73 8.85 -14.15 -3.03
N ALA A 74 9.43 -13.33 -2.17
CA ALA A 74 9.84 -11.97 -2.53
C ALA A 74 10.75 -11.96 -3.77
N LYS A 75 11.76 -12.85 -3.79
CA LYS A 75 12.70 -12.95 -4.91
C LYS A 75 12.02 -13.34 -6.22
N ILE A 76 11.20 -14.37 -6.22
CA ILE A 76 10.48 -14.84 -7.43
C ILE A 76 9.63 -13.70 -8.02
N TRP A 77 8.91 -12.98 -7.18
CA TRP A 77 8.03 -11.91 -7.65
C TRP A 77 8.78 -10.64 -8.05
N LEU A 78 9.91 -10.31 -7.41
CA LEU A 78 10.81 -9.23 -7.86
C LEU A 78 11.44 -9.56 -9.21
N ASP A 79 11.92 -10.80 -9.41
CA ASP A 79 12.49 -11.24 -10.70
C ASP A 79 11.43 -11.11 -11.81
N LYS A 80 10.20 -11.60 -11.58
CA LYS A 80 9.08 -11.45 -12.52
C LYS A 80 8.75 -9.99 -12.82
N ALA A 81 8.74 -9.13 -11.80
CA ALA A 81 8.49 -7.71 -11.96
C ALA A 81 9.55 -7.05 -12.85
N SER A 82 10.83 -7.34 -12.59
CA SER A 82 11.95 -6.85 -13.41
C SER A 82 11.90 -7.34 -14.86
N ASP A 83 11.63 -8.63 -15.05
CA ASP A 83 11.51 -9.22 -16.38
C ASP A 83 10.36 -8.60 -17.19
N SER A 84 9.20 -8.41 -16.55
CA SER A 84 8.05 -7.77 -17.19
C SER A 84 8.34 -6.31 -17.53
N TYR A 85 8.97 -5.58 -16.63
CA TYR A 85 9.34 -4.18 -16.86
C TYR A 85 10.31 -4.03 -18.05
N ASN A 86 11.32 -4.89 -18.13
CA ASN A 86 12.28 -4.92 -19.23
C ASN A 86 11.62 -5.25 -20.59
N LYS A 87 10.52 -6.01 -20.56
CA LYS A 87 9.68 -6.32 -21.74
C LYS A 87 8.64 -5.24 -22.03
N LYS A 88 8.60 -4.16 -21.26
CA LYS A 88 7.60 -3.08 -21.31
C LYS A 88 6.17 -3.55 -20.99
N ASP A 89 6.02 -4.68 -20.30
CA ASP A 89 4.77 -5.15 -19.75
C ASP A 89 4.58 -4.54 -18.36
N TYR A 90 4.26 -3.26 -18.36
CA TYR A 90 4.20 -2.44 -17.14
C TYR A 90 3.05 -2.81 -16.20
N GLU A 91 1.98 -3.40 -16.72
CA GLU A 91 0.87 -3.90 -15.91
C GLU A 91 1.30 -5.08 -15.06
N ASN A 92 1.87 -6.13 -15.68
CA ASN A 92 2.39 -7.27 -14.95
C ASN A 92 3.58 -6.88 -14.06
N ALA A 93 4.46 -5.97 -14.49
CA ALA A 93 5.54 -5.46 -13.65
C ALA A 93 5.00 -4.82 -12.36
N SER A 94 3.94 -4.01 -12.47
CA SER A 94 3.28 -3.39 -11.33
C SER A 94 2.66 -4.43 -10.40
N LEU A 95 1.89 -5.36 -10.95
CA LEU A 95 1.22 -6.41 -10.18
C LEU A 95 2.23 -7.27 -9.40
N TYR A 96 3.29 -7.73 -10.08
CA TYR A 96 4.29 -8.60 -9.49
C TYR A 96 5.13 -7.91 -8.43
N PHE A 97 5.48 -6.63 -8.63
CA PHE A 97 6.15 -5.86 -7.58
C PHE A 97 5.24 -5.67 -6.36
N GLY A 98 3.95 -5.44 -6.57
CA GLY A 98 2.97 -5.41 -5.48
C GLY A 98 2.99 -6.71 -4.67
N ILE A 99 2.96 -7.88 -5.34
CA ILE A 99 3.01 -9.18 -4.66
C ILE A 99 4.33 -9.35 -3.89
N ALA A 100 5.47 -8.96 -4.48
CA ALA A 100 6.75 -9.03 -3.80
C ALA A 100 6.78 -8.15 -2.55
N SER A 101 6.21 -6.93 -2.65
CA SER A 101 6.17 -5.97 -1.55
C SER A 101 5.45 -6.52 -0.32
N HIS A 102 4.40 -7.30 -0.50
CA HIS A 102 3.68 -7.96 0.59
C HIS A 102 4.60 -8.86 1.42
N TYR A 103 5.26 -9.84 0.80
CA TYR A 103 6.17 -10.75 1.50
C TYR A 103 7.36 -10.03 2.17
N ILE A 104 7.81 -8.92 1.56
CA ILE A 104 8.88 -8.09 2.13
C ILE A 104 8.38 -7.39 3.38
N THR A 105 7.23 -6.71 3.31
CA THR A 105 6.71 -5.93 4.44
C THR A 105 6.33 -6.81 5.62
N ASP A 106 5.75 -7.99 5.39
CA ASP A 106 5.41 -8.93 6.45
C ASP A 106 6.63 -9.47 7.20
N THR A 107 7.77 -9.61 6.51
CA THR A 107 9.01 -10.00 7.19
C THR A 107 9.42 -8.99 8.28
N PHE A 108 9.04 -7.72 8.13
CA PHE A 108 9.30 -6.68 9.14
C PHE A 108 8.27 -6.68 10.27
N ALA A 109 7.07 -7.21 10.06
CA ALA A 109 6.02 -7.18 11.07
C ALA A 109 6.29 -8.20 12.19
N ALA A 110 6.40 -7.73 13.42
CA ALA A 110 6.76 -8.52 14.59
C ALA A 110 5.87 -9.77 14.80
N PRO A 111 4.53 -9.73 14.60
CA PRO A 111 3.70 -10.93 14.77
C PRO A 111 4.07 -12.08 13.85
N HIS A 112 4.56 -11.81 12.63
CA HIS A 112 5.00 -12.86 11.71
C HIS A 112 6.32 -13.56 12.13
N ASN A 113 7.03 -12.98 13.09
CA ASN A 113 8.32 -13.47 13.57
C ASN A 113 8.23 -14.22 14.91
N VAL A 114 7.01 -14.52 15.39
CA VAL A 114 6.75 -15.30 16.61
C VAL A 114 5.87 -16.49 16.30
N GLN A 115 5.96 -17.53 17.16
CA GLN A 115 5.12 -18.72 17.02
C GLN A 115 3.86 -18.56 17.88
N LYS A 116 2.72 -18.98 17.33
CA LYS A 116 1.44 -19.09 18.07
C LYS A 116 0.97 -17.74 18.66
N GLU A 117 1.20 -16.66 17.92
CA GLU A 117 0.64 -15.37 18.31
C GLU A 117 -0.90 -15.42 18.31
N PRO A 118 -1.57 -14.76 19.28
CA PRO A 118 -3.02 -14.71 19.29
C PRO A 118 -3.56 -13.93 18.09
N PRO A 119 -4.44 -14.51 17.24
CA PRO A 119 -4.89 -13.85 16.00
C PRO A 119 -5.53 -12.46 16.21
N LYS A 120 -6.23 -12.26 17.34
CA LYS A 120 -6.81 -10.94 17.67
C LYS A 120 -5.75 -9.88 17.96
N LEU A 121 -4.62 -10.27 18.54
CA LEU A 121 -3.52 -9.35 18.82
C LEU A 121 -2.75 -9.06 17.55
N HIS A 122 -2.49 -10.08 16.73
CA HIS A 122 -1.92 -9.95 15.41
C HIS A 122 -2.69 -8.91 14.58
N LEU A 123 -4.00 -9.12 14.40
CA LEU A 123 -4.86 -8.19 13.68
C LEU A 123 -4.83 -6.77 14.27
N LYS A 124 -4.80 -6.63 15.61
CA LYS A 124 -4.74 -5.33 16.26
C LYS A 124 -3.42 -4.62 15.97
N PHE A 125 -2.30 -5.33 16.01
CA PHE A 125 -0.98 -4.80 15.66
C PHE A 125 -0.95 -4.24 14.24
N GLU A 126 -1.44 -5.01 13.29
CA GLU A 126 -1.44 -4.67 11.87
C GLU A 126 -2.53 -3.67 11.46
N SER A 127 -3.51 -3.43 12.31
CA SER A 127 -4.56 -2.43 12.06
C SER A 127 -4.17 -1.00 12.42
N ILE A 128 -2.95 -0.77 12.91
CA ILE A 128 -2.46 0.56 13.23
C ILE A 128 -2.41 1.43 11.97
N LYS A 129 -3.18 2.51 11.98
CA LYS A 129 -3.20 3.49 10.89
C LYS A 129 -2.00 4.41 11.03
N TYR A 130 -1.15 4.41 10.02
CA TYR A 130 0.05 5.22 10.02
C TYR A 130 0.34 5.77 8.61
N LYS A 131 0.87 6.98 8.55
CA LYS A 131 1.44 7.55 7.33
C LYS A 131 2.95 7.48 7.44
N PRO A 132 3.60 6.50 6.80
CA PRO A 132 5.03 6.28 6.97
C PRO A 132 5.88 7.50 6.63
N LYS A 133 6.99 7.69 7.36
CA LYS A 133 7.87 8.85 7.25
C LYS A 133 9.18 8.55 6.52
N ALA A 134 9.49 7.26 6.30
CA ALA A 134 10.71 6.85 5.60
C ALA A 134 10.87 7.59 4.27
N LYS A 135 12.10 8.02 3.99
CA LYS A 135 12.47 8.75 2.78
C LYS A 135 12.98 7.79 1.72
N CYS A 136 12.70 8.11 0.47
CA CYS A 136 13.26 7.37 -0.66
C CYS A 136 14.79 7.38 -0.60
N SER A 137 15.41 6.22 -0.80
CA SER A 137 16.85 6.01 -0.79
C SER A 137 17.28 5.24 -2.04
N GLN A 138 18.44 5.59 -2.60
CA GLN A 138 19.03 4.94 -3.78
C GLN A 138 20.16 3.96 -3.41
N ILE A 139 20.15 3.47 -2.17
CA ILE A 139 21.14 2.48 -1.71
C ILE A 139 20.92 1.19 -2.50
N LYS A 140 22.00 0.61 -3.04
CA LYS A 140 21.91 -0.66 -3.75
C LYS A 140 21.79 -1.83 -2.78
N ILE A 141 20.72 -2.62 -2.89
CA ILE A 141 20.58 -3.88 -2.17
C ILE A 141 21.39 -4.95 -2.90
N GLN A 142 22.44 -5.44 -2.28
CA GLN A 142 23.31 -6.46 -2.85
C GLN A 142 22.85 -7.88 -2.52
N ASP A 143 22.24 -8.08 -1.35
CA ASP A 143 21.77 -9.36 -0.86
C ASP A 143 20.41 -9.20 -0.18
N LEU A 144 19.35 -9.58 -0.91
CA LEU A 144 17.98 -9.57 -0.40
C LEU A 144 17.80 -10.54 0.77
N ASN A 145 18.44 -11.74 0.68
CA ASN A 145 18.31 -12.74 1.73
C ASN A 145 18.86 -12.23 3.07
N LEU A 146 20.06 -11.65 3.05
CA LEU A 146 20.66 -11.04 4.24
C LEU A 146 19.81 -9.84 4.75
N SER A 147 19.24 -9.04 3.84
CA SER A 147 18.40 -7.90 4.22
C SER A 147 17.13 -8.35 4.95
N LEU A 148 16.47 -9.40 4.46
CA LEU A 148 15.29 -9.97 5.09
C LEU A 148 15.62 -10.73 6.38
N TYR A 149 16.78 -11.40 6.46
CA TYR A 149 17.26 -11.97 7.72
C TYR A 149 17.40 -10.89 8.79
N LYS A 150 18.12 -9.80 8.48
CA LYS A 150 18.27 -8.67 9.41
C LYS A 150 16.97 -8.01 9.80
N ALA A 151 15.97 -8.01 8.92
CA ALA A 151 14.64 -7.49 9.23
C ALA A 151 13.94 -8.25 10.36
N THR A 152 14.34 -9.50 10.65
CA THR A 152 13.76 -10.30 11.73
C THR A 152 14.44 -10.08 13.10
N GLU A 153 15.59 -9.41 13.10
CA GLU A 153 16.34 -9.17 14.35
C GLU A 153 15.53 -8.28 15.30
N GLY A 154 15.40 -8.70 16.56
CA GLY A 154 14.66 -7.98 17.60
C GLY A 154 13.14 -8.07 17.49
N LYS A 155 12.56 -8.72 16.48
CA LYS A 155 11.10 -8.75 16.26
C LYS A 155 10.34 -9.50 17.33
N LYS A 156 10.94 -10.51 17.94
CA LYS A 156 10.32 -11.20 19.06
C LYS A 156 10.21 -10.30 20.29
N GLU A 157 11.22 -9.53 20.56
CA GLU A 157 11.26 -8.52 21.63
C GLU A 157 10.27 -7.40 21.36
N ASP A 158 10.24 -6.85 20.14
CA ASP A 158 9.28 -5.86 19.68
C ASP A 158 7.82 -6.35 19.88
N TRP A 159 7.54 -7.61 19.52
CA TRP A 159 6.24 -8.22 19.75
C TRP A 159 5.87 -8.30 21.24
N LEU A 160 6.77 -8.80 22.08
CA LEU A 160 6.55 -8.93 23.53
C LEU A 160 6.34 -7.56 24.19
N GLU A 161 7.14 -6.56 23.80
CA GLU A 161 6.97 -5.19 24.27
C GLU A 161 5.59 -4.65 23.88
N TRP A 162 5.21 -4.78 22.60
CA TRP A 162 3.92 -4.30 22.13
C TRP A 162 2.75 -5.03 22.81
N VAL A 163 2.84 -6.33 23.02
CA VAL A 163 1.80 -7.09 23.73
C VAL A 163 1.60 -6.57 25.15
N ASN A 164 2.65 -6.17 25.83
CA ASN A 164 2.60 -5.69 27.21
C ASN A 164 2.20 -4.21 27.31
N THR A 165 2.68 -3.37 26.41
CA THR A 165 2.57 -1.90 26.52
C THR A 165 1.52 -1.30 25.60
N ARG A 166 1.19 -1.98 24.49
CA ARG A 166 0.39 -1.44 23.37
C ARG A 166 1.00 -0.17 22.77
N ASN A 167 2.33 -0.09 22.77
CA ASN A 167 3.06 1.04 22.19
C ASN A 167 2.97 1.02 20.66
N ASP A 168 2.14 1.88 20.10
CA ASP A 168 1.90 1.95 18.65
C ASP A 168 3.13 2.46 17.86
N GLU A 169 4.16 2.99 18.52
CA GLU A 169 5.42 3.38 17.83
C GLU A 169 6.18 2.16 17.29
N ILE A 170 5.98 0.97 17.85
CA ILE A 170 6.60 -0.27 17.38
C ILE A 170 6.15 -0.61 15.96
N PRO A 171 4.84 -0.86 15.67
CA PRO A 171 4.40 -1.15 14.31
C PRO A 171 4.66 0.00 13.34
N LYS A 172 4.63 1.27 13.78
CA LYS A 172 4.97 2.43 12.94
C LYS A 172 6.43 2.40 12.49
N LYS A 173 7.35 2.12 13.43
CA LYS A 173 8.78 1.95 13.13
C LYS A 173 9.00 0.82 12.13
N GLU A 174 8.30 -0.29 12.27
CA GLU A 174 8.41 -1.43 11.36
C GLU A 174 7.94 -1.11 9.94
N MET A 175 6.84 -0.35 9.80
CA MET A 175 6.40 0.16 8.50
C MET A 175 7.44 1.08 7.86
N ASP A 176 8.09 1.97 8.61
CA ASP A 176 9.16 2.81 8.09
C ASP A 176 10.38 1.99 7.66
N GLN A 177 10.81 1.01 8.47
CA GLN A 177 11.91 0.10 8.14
C GLN A 177 11.62 -0.73 6.88
N SER A 178 10.38 -1.20 6.71
CA SER A 178 9.99 -1.93 5.50
C SER A 178 10.09 -1.08 4.24
N LEU A 179 9.74 0.21 4.32
CA LEU A 179 9.91 1.16 3.23
C LEU A 179 11.38 1.45 2.90
N GLU A 180 12.25 1.51 3.91
CA GLU A 180 13.69 1.70 3.69
C GLU A 180 14.30 0.58 2.83
N LEU A 181 13.73 -0.63 2.88
CA LEU A 181 14.09 -1.72 1.97
C LEU A 181 13.32 -1.68 0.64
N LEU A 182 12.03 -1.34 0.66
CA LEU A 182 11.21 -1.33 -0.56
C LEU A 182 11.64 -0.28 -1.59
N TYR A 183 12.07 0.91 -1.15
CA TYR A 183 12.54 1.96 -2.05
C TYR A 183 13.71 1.52 -2.94
N PRO A 184 14.85 1.06 -2.38
CA PRO A 184 15.96 0.61 -3.21
C PRO A 184 15.59 -0.61 -4.07
N LEU A 185 14.75 -1.52 -3.60
CA LEU A 185 14.29 -2.64 -4.41
C LEU A 185 13.45 -2.18 -5.60
N ALA A 186 12.54 -1.22 -5.42
CA ALA A 186 11.77 -0.65 -6.53
C ALA A 186 12.69 0.05 -7.55
N ILE A 187 13.65 0.83 -7.07
CA ILE A 187 14.62 1.53 -7.91
C ILE A 187 15.43 0.53 -8.74
N GLN A 188 15.90 -0.57 -8.13
CA GLN A 188 16.64 -1.62 -8.84
C GLN A 188 15.75 -2.39 -9.83
N THR A 189 14.51 -2.75 -9.43
CA THR A 189 13.58 -3.52 -10.25
C THR A 189 13.16 -2.77 -11.51
N PHE A 190 12.94 -1.45 -11.41
CA PHE A 190 12.42 -0.62 -12.48
C PHE A 190 13.47 0.30 -13.12
N ASN A 191 14.75 0.15 -12.76
CA ASN A 191 15.83 1.05 -13.20
C ASN A 191 15.45 2.52 -13.05
N SER A 192 14.90 2.88 -11.90
CA SER A 192 14.32 4.17 -11.55
C SER A 192 15.26 4.99 -10.65
N SER A 193 14.76 6.10 -10.18
CA SER A 193 15.41 6.96 -9.17
C SER A 193 14.37 7.52 -8.18
N CYS A 194 14.86 8.12 -7.10
CA CYS A 194 13.97 8.87 -6.22
C CYS A 194 13.48 10.15 -6.90
N ASN A 195 12.19 10.48 -6.73
CA ASN A 195 11.61 11.71 -7.28
C ASN A 195 12.23 12.94 -6.61
N SER A 196 13.06 13.67 -7.35
CA SER A 196 13.73 14.90 -6.89
C SER A 196 12.78 16.10 -6.78
N LEU A 197 11.65 16.08 -7.49
CA LEU A 197 10.71 17.20 -7.55
C LEU A 197 9.95 17.46 -6.25
N LYS A 198 9.84 16.47 -5.36
CA LYS A 198 9.18 16.69 -4.05
C LYS A 198 9.95 17.65 -3.13
N THR A 199 11.23 17.85 -3.35
CA THR A 199 12.03 18.82 -2.61
C THR A 199 11.84 20.25 -3.09
N GLU A 200 11.38 20.46 -4.34
CA GLU A 200 11.19 21.79 -4.93
C GLU A 200 9.72 22.27 -4.88
N ILE A 201 8.75 21.35 -4.95
CA ILE A 201 7.32 21.72 -4.96
C ILE A 201 6.89 22.35 -3.63
N THR A 202 7.59 22.08 -2.52
CA THR A 202 7.34 22.80 -1.26
C THR A 202 7.75 24.27 -1.31
N LYS A 203 8.43 24.72 -2.37
CA LYS A 203 8.84 26.12 -2.61
C LYS A 203 8.04 26.82 -3.69
N ILE A 204 7.18 26.11 -4.44
CA ILE A 204 6.27 26.79 -5.35
C ILE A 204 5.11 27.30 -4.48
N PRO A 205 4.97 28.61 -4.30
CA PRO A 205 3.81 29.13 -3.61
C PRO A 205 2.60 28.66 -4.43
N PHE A 206 1.74 27.88 -3.82
CA PHE A 206 0.45 27.51 -4.40
C PHE A 206 -0.25 28.81 -4.74
N LYS A 207 -0.18 29.20 -6.02
CA LYS A 207 -0.82 30.41 -6.49
C LYS A 207 -2.31 30.17 -6.27
N ILE A 208 -2.80 30.66 -5.13
CA ILE A 208 -4.19 30.56 -4.73
C ILE A 208 -4.99 30.96 -5.97
N TYR A 209 -5.80 30.03 -6.46
CA TYR A 209 -6.79 30.31 -7.50
C TYR A 209 -7.42 31.64 -7.15
N ASN A 210 -7.28 32.62 -8.05
CA ASN A 210 -7.74 33.95 -7.81
C ASN A 210 -9.19 33.86 -7.32
N LYS A 211 -9.54 34.53 -6.24
CA LYS A 211 -10.87 34.49 -5.63
C LYS A 211 -11.98 34.68 -6.66
N GLU A 212 -11.66 35.42 -7.72
CA GLU A 212 -12.51 35.63 -8.89
C GLU A 212 -12.77 34.35 -9.72
N SER A 213 -11.76 33.49 -9.91
CA SER A 213 -11.91 32.22 -10.64
C SER A 213 -12.79 31.23 -9.88
N LEU A 214 -12.74 31.23 -8.54
CA LEU A 214 -13.58 30.40 -7.71
C LEU A 214 -15.05 30.89 -7.74
N ILE A 215 -15.25 32.22 -7.71
CA ILE A 215 -16.57 32.83 -7.84
C ILE A 215 -17.18 32.52 -9.23
N PHE A 216 -16.36 32.59 -10.28
CA PHE A 216 -16.79 32.27 -11.64
C PHE A 216 -17.24 30.82 -11.79
N LEU A 217 -16.50 29.89 -11.19
CA LEU A 217 -16.86 28.46 -11.17
C LEU A 217 -18.18 28.21 -10.40
N ILE A 218 -18.38 28.87 -9.27
CA ILE A 218 -19.61 28.78 -8.48
C ILE A 218 -20.82 29.34 -9.28
N ILE A 219 -20.63 30.44 -10.00
CA ILE A 219 -21.66 31.04 -10.85
C ILE A 219 -22.06 30.08 -11.99
N ILE A 220 -21.08 29.44 -12.65
CA ILE A 220 -21.35 28.45 -13.70
C ILE A 220 -22.16 27.27 -13.15
N ILE A 221 -21.76 26.70 -12.01
CA ILE A 221 -22.47 25.60 -11.37
C ILE A 221 -23.90 26.00 -11.03
N PHE A 222 -24.11 27.21 -10.52
CA PHE A 222 -25.42 27.74 -10.17
C PHE A 222 -26.31 27.92 -11.40
N ILE A 223 -25.79 28.43 -12.51
CA ILE A 223 -26.52 28.57 -13.78
C ILE A 223 -26.92 27.21 -14.34
N LEU A 224 -26.04 26.21 -14.29
CA LEU A 224 -26.33 24.84 -14.70
C LEU A 224 -27.44 24.21 -13.84
N PHE A 225 -27.40 24.43 -12.54
CA PHE A 225 -28.42 23.95 -11.59
C PHE A 225 -29.78 24.57 -11.86
N ILE A 226 -29.85 25.89 -12.08
CA ILE A 226 -31.08 26.58 -12.47
C ILE A 226 -31.63 26.05 -13.82
N SER A 227 -30.77 25.85 -14.80
CA SER A 227 -31.18 25.30 -16.11
C SER A 227 -31.78 23.90 -16.01
N MET A 228 -31.25 23.06 -15.11
CA MET A 228 -31.82 21.74 -14.83
C MET A 228 -33.21 21.81 -14.18
N ILE A 229 -33.42 22.76 -13.25
CA ILE A 229 -34.74 22.97 -12.62
C ILE A 229 -35.78 23.40 -13.67
N PHE A 230 -35.42 24.37 -14.53
CA PHE A 230 -36.34 24.82 -15.59
C PHE A 230 -36.64 23.74 -16.63
N ARG A 231 -35.69 22.88 -16.98
CA ARG A 231 -35.93 21.70 -17.84
C ARG A 231 -36.92 20.72 -17.19
N LYS A 232 -36.76 20.46 -15.89
CA LYS A 232 -37.64 19.55 -15.16
C LYS A 232 -39.09 20.06 -15.03
N ASN A 233 -39.25 21.39 -14.92
CA ASN A 233 -40.57 22.01 -14.86
C ASN A 233 -41.25 22.10 -16.24
N LYS A 234 -40.51 22.25 -17.35
CA LYS A 234 -41.06 22.22 -18.70
C LYS A 234 -41.63 20.84 -19.10
N ILE A 235 -41.10 19.76 -18.50
CA ILE A 235 -41.58 18.39 -18.75
C ILE A 235 -42.93 18.14 -17.99
N LYS A 236 -43.17 18.79 -16.84
CA LYS A 236 -44.41 18.67 -16.08
C LYS A 236 -45.59 19.45 -16.63
N LEU A 237 -45.35 20.40 -17.55
CA LEU A 237 -46.41 21.22 -18.20
C LEU A 237 -46.88 20.64 -19.55
N LYS A 238 -46.37 19.49 -19.97
CA LYS A 238 -46.76 18.80 -21.22
C LYS A 238 -47.42 17.45 -20.99
N LEU A 239 -47.82 17.16 -19.76
CA LEU A 239 -48.70 16.03 -19.35
C LEU A 239 -50.00 16.58 -18.80
#